data_1233dbf900fb0862a6652192b100740b
#
_entry.id   1233dbf900fb0862a6652192b100740b
#
_cell.length_a   1.000
_cell.length_b   1.000
_cell.length_c   1.000
_cell.angle_alpha   90.00
_cell.angle_beta   90.00
_cell.angle_gamma   90.00
#
_symmetry.space_group_name_H-M   'P 1'
#
loop_
_entity.id
_entity.type
_entity.pdbx_description
1 polymer ?
#
loop_
_entity_poly.entity_id
_entity_poly.type
_entity_poly.pdbx_seq_one_letter_code
_entity_poly.pdbx_strand_id
1 'polypeptide(L)'
;MTDVVSGNAGYVLLAACVVACALPFAITTPDLRLRRADRPAWRWRAFARSFWLSPRRYPDFAWAWLTWFAVNLGNAMTLLYLLYFLRDRIHYGRLFPGHKAEDGLAVLILVYLAGVVITAVTGGMISDRTGRRKLPVTISGLAMAVSAVILALWPSWPAAIGAAAIMGLGYGVYLSVDQALVTQVLPSAAGRAKDLGIINIANSGPQVLAPALAAPLVTQLGGYPALYLFVAACAVLGSAFVWRIRSVP
;
A
#
# COMPACT_ATOMS: atom_id res chain seq x y z
N MET A 1 18.62 14.43 26.70
CA MET A 1 17.56 13.95 27.58
C MET A 1 16.17 14.47 27.19
N THR A 2 16.05 15.62 26.58
CA THR A 2 14.80 16.21 26.05
C THR A 2 14.18 15.46 24.87
N ASP A 3 14.99 14.87 23.98
CA ASP A 3 14.51 14.18 22.78
C ASP A 3 13.79 12.83 23.06
N VAL A 4 14.18 12.14 24.12
CA VAL A 4 13.53 10.86 24.51
C VAL A 4 12.15 11.10 25.13
N VAL A 5 11.99 12.20 25.85
CA VAL A 5 10.70 12.58 26.45
C VAL A 5 9.71 13.02 25.38
N SER A 6 10.17 13.73 24.34
CA SER A 6 9.31 14.15 23.20
C SER A 6 8.82 12.95 22.36
N GLY A 7 9.68 11.94 22.16
CA GLY A 7 9.30 10.71 21.47
C GLY A 7 8.22 9.92 22.22
N ASN A 8 8.37 9.77 23.54
CA ASN A 8 7.39 9.07 24.37
C ASN A 8 6.05 9.81 24.44
N ALA A 9 6.04 11.15 24.47
CA ALA A 9 4.82 11.94 24.45
C ALA A 9 4.03 11.73 23.14
N GLY A 10 4.70 11.62 22.01
CA GLY A 10 4.06 11.31 20.71
C GLY A 10 3.36 9.94 20.71
N TYR A 11 4.02 8.90 21.25
CA TYR A 11 3.41 7.56 21.35
C TYR A 11 2.23 7.53 22.33
N VAL A 12 2.31 8.24 23.45
CA VAL A 12 1.21 8.35 24.43
C VAL A 12 0.01 9.07 23.80
N LEU A 13 0.26 10.17 23.08
CA LEU A 13 -0.81 10.90 22.36
C LEU A 13 -1.49 10.00 21.32
N LEU A 14 -0.71 9.29 20.52
CA LEU A 14 -1.24 8.36 19.52
C LEU A 14 -2.09 7.25 20.16
N ALA A 15 -1.58 6.65 21.25
CA ALA A 15 -2.31 5.64 22.00
C ALA A 15 -3.62 6.19 22.57
N ALA A 16 -3.60 7.39 23.14
CA ALA A 16 -4.78 8.06 23.67
C ALA A 16 -5.82 8.33 22.57
N CYS A 17 -5.38 8.81 21.39
CA CYS A 17 -6.27 9.01 20.24
C CYS A 17 -6.90 7.70 19.75
N VAL A 18 -6.12 6.62 19.65
CA VAL A 18 -6.64 5.31 19.25
C VAL A 18 -7.68 4.81 20.24
N VAL A 19 -7.41 4.89 21.55
CA VAL A 19 -8.35 4.50 22.60
C VAL A 19 -9.61 5.37 22.58
N ALA A 20 -9.46 6.69 22.45
CA ALA A 20 -10.58 7.64 22.39
C ALA A 20 -11.52 7.38 21.19
N CYS A 21 -10.98 6.93 20.05
CA CYS A 21 -11.78 6.58 18.88
C CYS A 21 -12.37 5.16 18.96
N ALA A 22 -11.59 4.18 19.43
CA ALA A 22 -12.01 2.78 19.44
C ALA A 22 -12.99 2.45 20.58
N LEU A 23 -12.81 3.06 21.76
CA LEU A 23 -13.63 2.75 22.93
C LEU A 23 -15.11 3.10 22.75
N PRO A 24 -15.51 4.29 22.27
CA PRO A 24 -16.91 4.62 21.99
C PRO A 24 -17.53 3.66 20.99
N PHE A 25 -16.79 3.34 19.91
CA PHE A 25 -17.26 2.38 18.92
C PHE A 25 -17.51 0.99 19.52
N ALA A 26 -16.58 0.48 20.33
CA ALA A 26 -16.70 -0.83 20.97
C ALA A 26 -17.86 -0.91 21.97
N ILE A 27 -18.18 0.21 22.67
CA ILE A 27 -19.26 0.26 23.64
C ILE A 27 -20.63 0.44 22.98
N THR A 28 -20.70 1.24 21.90
CA THR A 28 -21.97 1.61 21.28
C THR A 28 -22.43 0.63 20.19
N THR A 29 -21.49 -0.14 19.62
CA THR A 29 -21.82 -1.07 18.53
C THR A 29 -22.24 -2.43 19.10
N PRO A 30 -23.51 -2.87 18.95
CA PRO A 30 -23.97 -4.16 19.43
C PRO A 30 -23.33 -5.29 18.61
N ASP A 31 -22.65 -6.22 19.27
CA ASP A 31 -22.11 -7.43 18.66
C ASP A 31 -23.20 -8.49 18.53
N LEU A 32 -23.55 -8.86 17.30
CA LEU A 32 -24.52 -9.90 17.00
C LEU A 32 -23.87 -11.27 17.24
N ARG A 33 -24.09 -11.80 18.44
CA ARG A 33 -23.55 -13.12 18.83
C ARG A 33 -24.19 -14.25 18.03
N LEU A 34 -23.37 -15.04 17.36
CA LEU A 34 -23.82 -16.25 16.69
C LEU A 34 -24.43 -17.24 17.71
N ARG A 35 -25.64 -17.72 17.45
CA ARG A 35 -26.28 -18.73 18.31
C ARG A 35 -25.42 -20.00 18.37
N ARG A 36 -25.35 -20.67 19.50
CA ARG A 36 -24.53 -21.88 19.67
C ARG A 36 -24.88 -22.99 18.66
N ALA A 37 -26.16 -23.09 18.25
CA ALA A 37 -26.64 -24.03 17.26
C ALA A 37 -26.11 -23.76 15.84
N ASP A 38 -25.81 -22.49 15.53
CA ASP A 38 -25.36 -22.07 14.19
C ASP A 38 -23.81 -22.04 14.06
N ARG A 39 -23.12 -22.42 15.15
CA ARG A 39 -21.65 -22.43 15.15
C ARG A 39 -21.16 -23.71 14.46
N PRO A 40 -20.39 -23.59 13.34
CA PRO A 40 -19.76 -24.74 12.72
C PRO A 40 -18.74 -25.37 13.67
N ALA A 41 -18.68 -26.71 13.71
CA ALA A 41 -17.66 -27.41 14.50
C ALA A 41 -16.27 -27.01 14.06
N TRP A 42 -15.47 -26.57 15.01
CA TRP A 42 -14.08 -26.12 14.74
C TRP A 42 -13.21 -27.28 14.27
N ARG A 43 -12.73 -27.23 13.04
CA ARG A 43 -11.79 -28.18 12.46
C ARG A 43 -10.59 -27.46 11.90
N TRP A 44 -9.43 -27.56 12.53
CA TRP A 44 -8.21 -26.86 12.17
C TRP A 44 -7.80 -27.05 10.69
N ARG A 45 -7.89 -28.29 10.18
CA ARG A 45 -7.61 -28.60 8.77
C ARG A 45 -8.60 -27.96 7.80
N ALA A 46 -9.86 -27.89 8.15
CA ALA A 46 -10.89 -27.24 7.33
C ALA A 46 -10.70 -25.73 7.34
N PHE A 47 -10.35 -25.16 8.48
CA PHE A 47 -10.01 -23.75 8.64
C PHE A 47 -8.78 -23.39 7.78
N ALA A 48 -7.66 -24.09 7.91
CA ALA A 48 -6.45 -23.84 7.11
C ALA A 48 -6.71 -23.99 5.60
N ARG A 49 -7.44 -25.04 5.19
CA ARG A 49 -7.84 -25.21 3.77
C ARG A 49 -8.75 -24.10 3.28
N SER A 50 -9.55 -23.49 4.14
CA SER A 50 -10.46 -22.42 3.74
C SER A 50 -9.71 -21.15 3.30
N PHE A 51 -8.48 -20.91 3.77
CA PHE A 51 -7.63 -19.78 3.33
C PHE A 51 -7.03 -20.01 1.95
N TRP A 52 -7.06 -21.24 1.42
CA TRP A 52 -6.62 -21.50 0.06
C TRP A 52 -7.78 -21.26 -0.91
N LEU A 53 -7.82 -20.11 -1.54
CA LEU A 53 -8.69 -19.83 -2.67
C LEU A 53 -8.01 -20.29 -3.96
N SER A 54 -8.58 -21.32 -4.60
CA SER A 54 -8.03 -21.85 -5.85
C SER A 54 -8.09 -20.77 -6.96
N PRO A 55 -6.95 -20.36 -7.55
CA PRO A 55 -6.94 -19.39 -8.66
C PRO A 55 -7.71 -19.88 -9.90
N ARG A 56 -7.82 -21.20 -10.06
CA ARG A 56 -8.58 -21.80 -11.18
C ARG A 56 -10.08 -21.64 -10.98
N ARG A 57 -10.56 -21.66 -9.73
CA ARG A 57 -12.00 -21.52 -9.43
C ARG A 57 -12.42 -20.05 -9.34
N TYR A 58 -11.52 -19.18 -8.91
CA TYR A 58 -11.76 -17.75 -8.73
C TYR A 58 -10.64 -16.93 -9.41
N PRO A 59 -10.56 -16.95 -10.75
CA PRO A 59 -9.47 -16.30 -11.46
C PRO A 59 -9.45 -14.78 -11.27
N ASP A 60 -10.61 -14.14 -11.25
CA ASP A 60 -10.71 -12.69 -11.07
C ASP A 60 -10.20 -12.23 -9.71
N PHE A 61 -10.53 -12.99 -8.65
CA PHE A 61 -9.99 -12.75 -7.32
C PHE A 61 -8.47 -12.92 -7.28
N ALA A 62 -7.93 -13.93 -7.95
CA ALA A 62 -6.49 -14.16 -7.99
C ALA A 62 -5.75 -13.02 -8.72
N TRP A 63 -6.28 -12.52 -9.85
CA TRP A 63 -5.70 -11.40 -10.56
C TRP A 63 -5.78 -10.10 -9.76
N ALA A 64 -6.90 -9.84 -9.08
CA ALA A 64 -7.03 -8.71 -8.18
C ALA A 64 -6.02 -8.80 -7.02
N TRP A 65 -5.88 -9.97 -6.39
CA TRP A 65 -4.92 -10.21 -5.32
C TRP A 65 -3.47 -9.94 -5.77
N LEU A 66 -3.09 -10.41 -6.96
CA LEU A 66 -1.77 -10.14 -7.54
C LEU A 66 -1.55 -8.65 -7.84
N THR A 67 -2.57 -7.95 -8.33
CA THR A 67 -2.54 -6.50 -8.52
C THR A 67 -2.23 -5.80 -7.19
N TRP A 68 -2.98 -6.12 -6.14
CA TRP A 68 -2.77 -5.55 -4.80
C TRP A 68 -1.40 -5.84 -4.25
N PHE A 69 -0.98 -7.08 -4.33
CA PHE A 69 0.33 -7.50 -3.85
C PHE A 69 1.45 -6.73 -4.55
N ALA A 70 1.42 -6.65 -5.88
CA ALA A 70 2.46 -6.00 -6.67
C ALA A 70 2.53 -4.48 -6.39
N VAL A 71 1.38 -3.80 -6.37
CA VAL A 71 1.32 -2.35 -6.10
C VAL A 71 1.78 -2.03 -4.68
N ASN A 72 1.28 -2.78 -3.68
CA ASN A 72 1.70 -2.56 -2.28
C ASN A 72 3.16 -2.92 -2.05
N LEU A 73 3.72 -3.92 -2.74
CA LEU A 73 5.13 -4.26 -2.67
C LEU A 73 6.00 -3.10 -3.16
N GLY A 74 5.69 -2.54 -4.33
CA GLY A 74 6.39 -1.38 -4.88
C GLY A 74 6.32 -0.17 -3.94
N ASN A 75 5.14 0.13 -3.40
CA ASN A 75 4.95 1.24 -2.47
C ASN A 75 5.75 1.02 -1.17
N ALA A 76 5.69 -0.17 -0.57
CA ALA A 76 6.41 -0.50 0.66
C ALA A 76 7.93 -0.40 0.48
N MET A 77 8.46 -0.93 -0.62
CA MET A 77 9.90 -0.85 -0.94
C MET A 77 10.35 0.59 -1.12
N THR A 78 9.56 1.42 -1.80
CA THR A 78 9.88 2.83 -2.00
C THR A 78 9.94 3.59 -0.67
N LEU A 79 8.90 3.51 0.14
CA LEU A 79 8.84 4.24 1.42
C LEU A 79 9.93 3.77 2.39
N LEU A 80 10.19 2.48 2.46
CA LEU A 80 11.19 1.91 3.36
C LEU A 80 12.61 2.39 3.02
N TYR A 81 12.96 2.44 1.72
CA TYR A 81 14.31 2.78 1.29
C TYR A 81 14.52 4.26 0.98
N LEU A 82 13.48 5.07 1.06
CA LEU A 82 13.54 6.49 0.72
C LEU A 82 14.52 7.27 1.63
N LEU A 83 14.56 6.95 2.94
CA LEU A 83 15.52 7.55 3.87
C LEU A 83 16.97 7.23 3.51
N TYR A 84 17.25 5.96 3.22
CA TYR A 84 18.58 5.51 2.83
C TYR A 84 18.98 6.13 1.50
N PHE A 85 18.06 6.25 0.54
CA PHE A 85 18.28 6.92 -0.74
C PHE A 85 18.64 8.40 -0.57
N LEU A 86 17.96 9.12 0.33
CA LEU A 86 18.28 10.51 0.67
C LEU A 86 19.67 10.65 1.27
N ARG A 87 20.06 9.70 2.11
CA ARG A 87 21.37 9.68 2.77
C ARG A 87 22.50 9.31 1.82
N ASP A 88 22.34 8.23 1.07
CA ASP A 88 23.42 7.56 0.35
C ASP A 88 23.59 8.06 -1.10
N ARG A 89 22.50 8.51 -1.75
CA ARG A 89 22.52 8.92 -3.16
C ARG A 89 22.34 10.43 -3.34
N ILE A 90 21.38 11.02 -2.66
CA ILE A 90 21.12 12.47 -2.74
C ILE A 90 22.11 13.24 -1.87
N HIS A 91 22.64 12.63 -0.80
CA HIS A 91 23.53 13.26 0.17
C HIS A 91 22.89 14.52 0.79
N TYR A 92 21.63 14.38 1.25
CA TYR A 92 20.77 15.48 1.68
C TYR A 92 21.44 16.41 2.67
N GLY A 93 22.19 15.91 3.66
CA GLY A 93 22.91 16.72 4.64
C GLY A 93 24.05 17.57 4.05
N ARG A 94 24.55 17.23 2.84
CA ARG A 94 25.51 18.10 2.11
C ARG A 94 24.82 19.21 1.34
N LEU A 95 23.61 18.94 0.82
CA LEU A 95 22.80 19.94 0.11
C LEU A 95 22.23 20.99 1.08
N PHE A 96 21.90 20.57 2.29
CA PHE A 96 21.28 21.40 3.33
C PHE A 96 22.09 21.30 4.64
N PRO A 97 23.17 22.08 4.80
CA PRO A 97 23.99 22.08 6.02
C PRO A 97 23.14 22.40 7.26
N GLY A 98 23.27 21.58 8.30
CA GLY A 98 22.49 21.72 9.53
C GLY A 98 21.17 20.89 9.56
N HIS A 99 20.76 20.33 8.42
CA HIS A 99 19.60 19.44 8.31
C HIS A 99 20.01 17.98 8.16
N LYS A 100 19.19 17.08 8.71
CA LYS A 100 19.38 15.62 8.59
C LYS A 100 18.55 15.06 7.44
N ALA A 101 18.88 13.85 6.98
CA ALA A 101 18.12 13.16 5.94
C ALA A 101 16.66 12.87 6.37
N GLU A 102 16.42 12.74 7.68
CA GLU A 102 15.10 12.58 8.29
C GLU A 102 14.20 13.80 8.06
N ASP A 103 14.77 15.03 8.03
CA ASP A 103 14.01 16.25 7.73
C ASP A 103 13.55 16.23 6.26
N GLY A 104 14.45 15.82 5.36
CA GLY A 104 14.11 15.61 3.95
C GLY A 104 13.05 14.53 3.74
N LEU A 105 13.16 13.42 4.48
CA LEU A 105 12.15 12.38 4.45
C LEU A 105 10.78 12.91 4.89
N ALA A 106 10.72 13.71 5.96
CA ALA A 106 9.46 14.30 6.42
C ALA A 106 8.80 15.17 5.34
N VAL A 107 9.60 15.97 4.60
CA VAL A 107 9.08 16.76 3.48
C VAL A 107 8.54 15.86 2.37
N LEU A 108 9.26 14.81 1.97
CA LEU A 108 8.80 13.88 0.93
C LEU A 108 7.53 13.15 1.34
N ILE A 109 7.44 12.72 2.60
CA ILE A 109 6.23 12.09 3.14
C ILE A 109 5.05 13.05 3.13
N LEU A 110 5.25 14.32 3.50
CA LEU A 110 4.17 15.33 3.46
C LEU A 110 3.68 15.58 2.03
N VAL A 111 4.59 15.70 1.07
CA VAL A 111 4.25 15.84 -0.36
C VAL A 111 3.49 14.62 -0.86
N TYR A 112 3.97 13.42 -0.54
CA TYR A 112 3.31 12.16 -0.87
C TYR A 112 1.90 12.09 -0.27
N LEU A 113 1.74 12.37 1.03
CA LEU A 113 0.46 12.34 1.73
C LEU A 113 -0.53 13.37 1.17
N ALA A 114 -0.06 14.59 0.84
CA ALA A 114 -0.90 15.59 0.19
C ALA A 114 -1.45 15.07 -1.13
N GLY A 115 -0.60 14.46 -1.96
CA GLY A 115 -1.02 13.80 -3.21
C GLY A 115 -2.05 12.70 -2.97
N VAL A 116 -1.81 11.82 -1.99
CA VAL A 116 -2.72 10.73 -1.61
C VAL A 116 -4.09 11.28 -1.21
N VAL A 117 -4.14 12.27 -0.30
CA VAL A 117 -5.41 12.82 0.21
C VAL A 117 -6.21 13.47 -0.92
N ILE A 118 -5.56 14.28 -1.76
CA ILE A 118 -6.22 14.94 -2.89
C ILE A 118 -6.85 13.92 -3.84
N THR A 119 -6.11 12.89 -4.21
CA THR A 119 -6.57 11.94 -5.23
C THR A 119 -7.39 10.79 -4.66
N ALA A 120 -7.29 10.46 -3.39
CA ALA A 120 -8.17 9.48 -2.76
C ALA A 120 -9.63 9.95 -2.81
N VAL A 121 -9.88 11.24 -2.57
CA VAL A 121 -11.22 11.82 -2.65
C VAL A 121 -11.67 11.98 -4.11
N THR A 122 -10.87 12.65 -4.93
CA THR A 122 -11.25 12.98 -6.32
C THR A 122 -11.30 11.74 -7.21
N GLY A 123 -10.35 10.81 -7.04
CA GLY A 123 -10.30 9.55 -7.79
C GLY A 123 -11.48 8.64 -7.52
N GLY A 124 -11.92 8.54 -6.26
CA GLY A 124 -13.14 7.82 -5.89
C GLY A 124 -14.38 8.40 -6.55
N MET A 125 -14.56 9.72 -6.48
CA MET A 125 -15.70 10.41 -7.11
C MET A 125 -15.74 10.20 -8.64
N ILE A 126 -14.59 10.24 -9.31
CA ILE A 126 -14.50 10.03 -10.77
C ILE A 126 -14.79 8.56 -11.10
N SER A 127 -14.24 7.63 -10.35
CA SER A 127 -14.46 6.19 -10.55
C SER A 127 -15.93 5.82 -10.38
N ASP A 128 -16.59 6.35 -9.35
CA ASP A 128 -18.00 6.07 -9.08
C ASP A 128 -18.93 6.66 -10.16
N ARG A 129 -18.62 7.86 -10.65
CA ARG A 129 -19.41 8.51 -11.74
C ARG A 129 -19.23 7.82 -13.09
N THR A 130 -18.04 7.32 -13.39
CA THR A 130 -17.75 6.72 -14.70
C THR A 130 -18.05 5.21 -14.74
N GLY A 131 -18.16 4.56 -13.59
CA GLY A 131 -18.27 3.11 -13.47
C GLY A 131 -17.04 2.33 -13.95
N ARG A 132 -16.04 3.01 -14.50
CA ARG A 132 -14.82 2.41 -15.04
C ARG A 132 -13.77 2.30 -13.94
N ARG A 133 -13.40 1.10 -13.56
CA ARG A 133 -12.44 0.85 -12.47
C ARG A 133 -11.05 0.46 -12.94
N LYS A 134 -10.94 -0.20 -14.10
CA LYS A 134 -9.64 -0.63 -14.66
C LYS A 134 -8.75 0.54 -15.07
N LEU A 135 -9.33 1.55 -15.72
CA LEU A 135 -8.59 2.72 -16.17
C LEU A 135 -7.90 3.49 -15.04
N PRO A 136 -8.61 3.89 -13.96
CA PRO A 136 -7.95 4.55 -12.81
C PRO A 136 -6.83 3.72 -12.19
N VAL A 137 -7.02 2.40 -12.02
CA VAL A 137 -5.97 1.50 -11.49
C VAL A 137 -4.77 1.44 -12.44
N THR A 138 -4.99 1.41 -13.75
CA THR A 138 -3.89 1.41 -14.73
C THR A 138 -3.13 2.73 -14.70
N ILE A 139 -3.83 3.85 -14.71
CA ILE A 139 -3.22 5.19 -14.68
C ILE A 139 -2.42 5.37 -13.38
N SER A 140 -2.97 4.95 -12.24
CA SER A 140 -2.30 5.03 -10.95
C SER A 140 -1.01 4.21 -10.92
N GLY A 141 -1.05 2.97 -11.40
CA GLY A 141 0.14 2.13 -11.44
C GLY A 141 1.20 2.65 -12.43
N LEU A 142 0.81 3.21 -13.57
CA LEU A 142 1.74 3.87 -14.50
C LEU A 142 2.36 5.13 -13.87
N ALA A 143 1.59 5.94 -13.15
CA ALA A 143 2.12 7.08 -12.41
C ALA A 143 3.15 6.65 -11.36
N MET A 144 2.86 5.59 -10.60
CA MET A 144 3.80 5.01 -9.64
C MET A 144 5.06 4.46 -10.32
N ALA A 145 4.92 3.83 -11.49
CA ALA A 145 6.07 3.36 -12.27
C ALA A 145 6.95 4.52 -12.77
N VAL A 146 6.34 5.60 -13.27
CA VAL A 146 7.06 6.82 -13.69
C VAL A 146 7.80 7.44 -12.50
N SER A 147 7.16 7.55 -11.34
CA SER A 147 7.80 8.03 -10.10
C SER A 147 9.05 7.21 -9.76
N ALA A 148 8.94 5.88 -9.79
CA ALA A 148 10.06 4.99 -9.52
C ALA A 148 11.19 5.12 -10.54
N VAL A 149 10.87 5.26 -11.84
CA VAL A 149 11.87 5.51 -12.90
C VAL A 149 12.59 6.84 -12.68
N ILE A 150 11.88 7.89 -12.26
CA ILE A 150 12.50 9.19 -11.93
C ILE A 150 13.54 9.01 -10.81
N LEU A 151 13.21 8.29 -9.74
CA LEU A 151 14.16 8.02 -8.65
C LEU A 151 15.33 7.14 -9.09
N ALA A 152 15.12 6.22 -10.02
CA ALA A 152 16.18 5.38 -10.56
C ALA A 152 17.20 6.17 -11.40
N LEU A 153 16.73 7.08 -12.24
CA LEU A 153 17.56 7.74 -13.26
C LEU A 153 18.10 9.11 -12.83
N TRP A 154 17.36 9.85 -11.98
CA TRP A 154 17.71 11.20 -11.56
C TRP A 154 17.76 11.32 -10.03
N PRO A 155 18.85 10.88 -9.37
CA PRO A 155 19.01 10.95 -7.92
C PRO A 155 19.31 12.38 -7.45
N SER A 156 18.33 13.26 -7.54
CA SER A 156 18.41 14.66 -7.13
C SER A 156 17.23 15.04 -6.23
N TRP A 157 17.43 16.05 -5.38
CA TRP A 157 16.39 16.51 -4.48
C TRP A 157 15.11 17.00 -5.19
N PRO A 158 15.17 17.82 -6.25
CA PRO A 158 13.98 18.22 -6.99
C PRO A 158 13.24 17.04 -7.64
N ALA A 159 14.00 16.08 -8.18
CA ALA A 159 13.42 14.87 -8.75
C ALA A 159 12.73 14.00 -7.69
N ALA A 160 13.30 13.91 -6.48
CA ALA A 160 12.69 13.20 -5.37
C ALA A 160 11.35 13.83 -4.93
N ILE A 161 11.26 15.16 -4.88
CA ILE A 161 10.00 15.88 -4.60
C ILE A 161 8.96 15.57 -5.69
N GLY A 162 9.34 15.71 -6.97
CA GLY A 162 8.46 15.39 -8.09
C GLY A 162 7.99 13.95 -8.08
N ALA A 163 8.91 13.00 -7.82
CA ALA A 163 8.58 11.59 -7.68
C ALA A 163 7.62 11.32 -6.50
N ALA A 164 7.84 11.94 -5.34
CA ALA A 164 6.96 11.80 -4.18
C ALA A 164 5.54 12.32 -4.49
N ALA A 165 5.44 13.46 -5.18
CA ALA A 165 4.15 14.01 -5.61
C ALA A 165 3.42 13.06 -6.59
N ILE A 166 4.10 12.59 -7.64
CA ILE A 166 3.52 11.68 -8.63
C ILE A 166 3.11 10.35 -7.98
N MET A 167 3.96 9.81 -7.09
CA MET A 167 3.67 8.59 -6.36
C MET A 167 2.44 8.74 -5.45
N GLY A 168 2.35 9.85 -4.73
CA GLY A 168 1.20 10.15 -3.87
C GLY A 168 -0.09 10.28 -4.66
N LEU A 169 -0.07 11.02 -5.77
CA LEU A 169 -1.22 11.15 -6.67
C LEU A 169 -1.65 9.78 -7.23
N GLY A 170 -0.71 8.95 -7.69
CA GLY A 170 -0.99 7.60 -8.18
C GLY A 170 -1.57 6.71 -7.10
N TYR A 171 -0.92 6.63 -5.94
CA TYR A 171 -1.35 5.75 -4.87
C TYR A 171 -2.70 6.14 -4.26
N GLY A 172 -3.02 7.44 -4.20
CA GLY A 172 -4.33 7.90 -3.72
C GLY A 172 -5.48 7.49 -4.65
N VAL A 173 -5.31 7.60 -5.97
CA VAL A 173 -6.28 7.07 -6.94
C VAL A 173 -6.42 5.55 -6.75
N TYR A 174 -5.31 4.83 -6.61
CA TYR A 174 -5.32 3.39 -6.39
C TYR A 174 -6.14 3.03 -5.15
N LEU A 175 -5.86 3.64 -3.99
CA LEU A 175 -6.57 3.37 -2.74
C LEU A 175 -8.08 3.59 -2.84
N SER A 176 -8.51 4.64 -3.55
CA SER A 176 -9.93 4.98 -3.67
C SER A 176 -10.71 3.97 -4.51
N VAL A 177 -10.09 3.45 -5.57
CA VAL A 177 -10.73 2.49 -6.47
C VAL A 177 -10.63 1.06 -5.95
N ASP A 178 -9.54 0.75 -5.25
CA ASP A 178 -9.22 -0.57 -4.73
C ASP A 178 -10.31 -1.11 -3.79
N GLN A 179 -10.78 -0.30 -2.85
CA GLN A 179 -11.86 -0.68 -1.91
C GLN A 179 -13.14 -1.09 -2.63
N ALA A 180 -13.46 -0.39 -3.72
CA ALA A 180 -14.62 -0.69 -4.52
C ALA A 180 -14.43 -1.94 -5.40
N LEU A 181 -13.21 -2.19 -5.86
CA LEU A 181 -12.86 -3.38 -6.64
C LEU A 181 -12.89 -4.63 -5.75
N VAL A 182 -12.38 -4.53 -4.50
CA VAL A 182 -12.44 -5.60 -3.49
C VAL A 182 -13.85 -6.14 -3.32
N THR A 183 -14.82 -5.26 -3.11
CA THR A 183 -16.19 -5.67 -2.85
C THR A 183 -16.86 -6.39 -4.01
N GLN A 184 -16.39 -6.16 -5.25
CA GLN A 184 -16.95 -6.78 -6.45
C GLN A 184 -16.36 -8.15 -6.77
N VAL A 185 -15.10 -8.41 -6.39
CA VAL A 185 -14.42 -9.69 -6.70
C VAL A 185 -14.55 -10.73 -5.57
N LEU A 186 -15.17 -10.38 -4.44
CA LEU A 186 -15.36 -11.30 -3.32
C LEU A 186 -16.27 -12.51 -3.73
N PRO A 187 -15.78 -13.76 -3.54
CA PRO A 187 -16.47 -14.94 -4.05
C PRO A 187 -17.83 -15.24 -3.42
N SER A 188 -18.07 -14.90 -2.14
CA SER A 188 -19.33 -15.20 -1.47
C SER A 188 -19.64 -14.31 -0.27
N ALA A 189 -20.93 -14.08 -0.02
CA ALA A 189 -21.40 -13.33 1.15
C ALA A 189 -21.10 -14.05 2.47
N ALA A 190 -21.18 -15.38 2.48
CA ALA A 190 -20.98 -16.21 3.68
C ALA A 190 -19.50 -16.33 4.11
N GLY A 191 -18.56 -16.11 3.19
CA GLY A 191 -17.10 -16.21 3.42
C GLY A 191 -16.38 -14.87 3.54
N ARG A 192 -17.09 -13.75 3.56
CA ARG A 192 -16.49 -12.38 3.47
C ARG A 192 -15.36 -12.14 4.46
N ALA A 193 -15.50 -12.51 5.71
CA ALA A 193 -14.48 -12.28 6.74
C ALA A 193 -13.16 -13.00 6.40
N LYS A 194 -13.24 -14.24 5.89
CA LYS A 194 -12.11 -15.02 5.46
C LYS A 194 -11.48 -14.41 4.19
N ASP A 195 -12.29 -14.07 3.21
CA ASP A 195 -11.83 -13.52 1.92
C ASP A 195 -11.16 -12.16 2.13
N LEU A 196 -11.69 -11.31 3.03
CA LEU A 196 -11.04 -10.08 3.47
C LEU A 196 -9.71 -10.36 4.20
N GLY A 197 -9.62 -11.45 4.99
CA GLY A 197 -8.35 -11.89 5.59
C GLY A 197 -7.30 -12.23 4.54
N ILE A 198 -7.68 -12.90 3.44
CA ILE A 198 -6.77 -13.23 2.33
C ILE A 198 -6.31 -11.96 1.58
N ILE A 199 -7.21 -10.99 1.41
CA ILE A 199 -6.87 -9.68 0.84
C ILE A 199 -5.90 -8.94 1.75
N ASN A 200 -6.11 -8.99 3.06
CA ASN A 200 -5.22 -8.35 4.01
C ASN A 200 -3.79 -8.92 3.96
N ILE A 201 -3.61 -10.18 3.57
CA ILE A 201 -2.28 -10.75 3.28
C ILE A 201 -1.64 -10.04 2.08
N ALA A 202 -2.40 -9.69 1.04
CA ALA A 202 -1.87 -8.94 -0.10
C ALA A 202 -1.49 -7.48 0.26
N ASN A 203 -2.07 -6.91 1.30
CA ASN A 203 -1.75 -5.58 1.79
C ASN A 203 -0.57 -5.59 2.77
N SER A 204 -0.55 -6.53 3.72
CA SER A 204 0.45 -6.59 4.80
C SER A 204 1.69 -7.42 4.45
N GLY A 205 1.52 -8.48 3.65
CA GLY A 205 2.61 -9.35 3.21
C GLY A 205 3.75 -8.61 2.50
N PRO A 206 3.47 -7.67 1.59
CA PRO A 206 4.48 -6.83 0.96
C PRO A 206 5.37 -6.08 1.93
N GLN A 207 4.83 -5.57 3.04
CA GLN A 207 5.60 -4.83 4.04
C GLN A 207 6.64 -5.73 4.74
N VAL A 208 6.31 -7.00 4.95
CA VAL A 208 7.23 -8.00 5.53
C VAL A 208 8.27 -8.43 4.51
N LEU A 209 7.90 -8.55 3.23
CA LEU A 209 8.79 -8.99 2.16
C LEU A 209 9.68 -7.87 1.61
N ALA A 210 9.24 -6.62 1.70
CA ALA A 210 9.96 -5.47 1.15
C ALA A 210 11.42 -5.40 1.62
N PRO A 211 11.77 -5.52 2.92
CA PRO A 211 13.17 -5.50 3.34
C PRO A 211 13.99 -6.64 2.74
N ALA A 212 13.42 -7.86 2.73
CA ALA A 212 14.11 -9.06 2.26
C ALA A 212 14.41 -9.02 0.75
N LEU A 213 13.53 -8.41 -0.04
CA LEU A 213 13.70 -8.25 -1.49
C LEU A 213 14.56 -7.02 -1.84
N ALA A 214 14.39 -5.92 -1.12
CA ALA A 214 15.08 -4.68 -1.42
C ALA A 214 16.57 -4.71 -1.00
N ALA A 215 16.92 -5.38 0.10
CA ALA A 215 18.29 -5.45 0.57
C ALA A 215 19.26 -6.02 -0.50
N PRO A 216 19.03 -7.20 -1.11
CA PRO A 216 19.91 -7.72 -2.14
C PRO A 216 19.91 -6.85 -3.42
N LEU A 217 18.80 -6.22 -3.78
CA LEU A 217 18.76 -5.28 -4.92
C LEU A 217 19.71 -4.11 -4.70
N VAL A 218 19.72 -3.55 -3.49
CA VAL A 218 20.56 -2.39 -3.16
C VAL A 218 22.01 -2.77 -2.96
N THR A 219 22.31 -3.94 -2.34
CA THR A 219 23.69 -4.29 -1.97
C THR A 219 24.44 -5.11 -3.01
N GLN A 220 23.74 -5.88 -3.86
CA GLN A 220 24.35 -6.88 -4.75
C GLN A 220 23.97 -6.74 -6.22
N LEU A 221 22.77 -6.22 -6.54
CA LEU A 221 22.18 -6.28 -7.88
C LEU A 221 22.11 -4.94 -8.63
N GLY A 222 22.88 -3.93 -8.24
CA GLY A 222 22.96 -2.67 -8.98
C GLY A 222 22.50 -1.43 -8.20
N GLY A 223 22.30 -1.55 -6.88
CA GLY A 223 22.04 -0.41 -6.02
C GLY A 223 20.60 0.13 -6.10
N TYR A 224 20.44 1.39 -5.74
CA TYR A 224 19.13 2.07 -5.78
C TYR A 224 18.46 2.11 -7.16
N PRO A 225 19.19 2.26 -8.29
CA PRO A 225 18.56 2.13 -9.60
C PRO A 225 17.88 0.79 -9.81
N ALA A 226 18.50 -0.32 -9.43
CA ALA A 226 17.91 -1.64 -9.55
C ALA A 226 16.66 -1.78 -8.67
N LEU A 227 16.70 -1.25 -7.43
CA LEU A 227 15.55 -1.21 -6.53
C LEU A 227 14.36 -0.49 -7.18
N TYR A 228 14.56 0.75 -7.64
CA TYR A 228 13.47 1.54 -8.19
C TYR A 228 12.98 1.04 -9.56
N LEU A 229 13.85 0.45 -10.38
CA LEU A 229 13.41 -0.24 -11.60
C LEU A 229 12.57 -1.49 -11.29
N PHE A 230 12.92 -2.24 -10.25
CA PHE A 230 12.08 -3.35 -9.77
C PHE A 230 10.73 -2.85 -9.26
N VAL A 231 10.69 -1.75 -8.52
CA VAL A 231 9.44 -1.09 -8.09
C VAL A 231 8.60 -0.67 -9.31
N ALA A 232 9.22 -0.07 -10.33
CA ALA A 232 8.52 0.28 -11.57
C ALA A 232 7.94 -0.95 -12.27
N ALA A 233 8.69 -2.05 -12.33
CA ALA A 233 8.21 -3.31 -12.89
C ALA A 233 7.01 -3.87 -12.10
N CYS A 234 7.04 -3.84 -10.77
CA CYS A 234 5.92 -4.24 -9.93
C CYS A 234 4.66 -3.41 -10.21
N ALA A 235 4.81 -2.08 -10.34
CA ALA A 235 3.70 -1.17 -10.62
C ALA A 235 3.09 -1.41 -12.02
N VAL A 236 3.92 -1.62 -13.04
CA VAL A 236 3.49 -1.97 -14.40
C VAL A 236 2.79 -3.32 -14.43
N LEU A 237 3.34 -4.34 -13.77
CA LEU A 237 2.73 -5.68 -13.68
C LEU A 237 1.38 -5.61 -12.96
N GLY A 238 1.28 -4.88 -11.84
CA GLY A 238 0.02 -4.65 -11.14
C GLY A 238 -1.03 -4.01 -12.06
N SER A 239 -0.63 -3.01 -12.85
CA SER A 239 -1.49 -2.36 -13.85
C SER A 239 -1.92 -3.32 -14.97
N ALA A 240 -1.06 -4.23 -15.40
CA ALA A 240 -1.38 -5.21 -16.44
C ALA A 240 -2.34 -6.30 -15.93
N PHE A 241 -2.19 -6.73 -14.68
CA PHE A 241 -3.02 -7.78 -14.09
C PHE A 241 -4.49 -7.38 -13.98
N VAL A 242 -4.79 -6.09 -13.73
CA VAL A 242 -6.18 -5.62 -13.63
C VAL A 242 -6.98 -5.87 -14.91
N TRP A 243 -6.33 -5.88 -16.09
CA TRP A 243 -7.00 -6.15 -17.37
C TRP A 243 -7.40 -7.61 -17.56
N ARG A 244 -6.84 -8.52 -16.73
CA ARG A 244 -7.25 -9.93 -16.73
C ARG A 244 -8.51 -10.19 -15.91
N ILE A 245 -8.96 -9.24 -15.10
CA ILE A 245 -10.19 -9.35 -14.31
C ILE A 245 -11.37 -9.16 -15.28
N ARG A 246 -12.25 -10.15 -15.36
CA ARG A 246 -13.39 -10.14 -16.30
C ARG A 246 -14.68 -9.61 -15.67
N SER A 247 -14.84 -9.77 -14.36
CA SER A 247 -16.04 -9.37 -13.60
C SER A 247 -16.19 -7.86 -13.38
N VAL A 248 -15.18 -7.07 -13.72
CA VAL A 248 -15.17 -5.60 -13.51
C VAL A 248 -15.07 -4.90 -14.86
N PRO A 249 -15.84 -3.83 -15.12
CA PRO A 249 -15.78 -3.03 -16.35
C PRO A 249 -14.54 -2.11 -16.44
#